data_439c87bbda23fd3ca56f4762936dc1ec
#
_entry.id   439c87bbda23fd3ca56f4762936dc1ec
#
_cell.length_a   1.000
_cell.length_b   1.000
_cell.length_c   1.000
_cell.angle_alpha   90.00
_cell.angle_beta   90.00
_cell.angle_gamma   90.00
#
_symmetry.space_group_name_H-M   'P 1'
#
loop_
_entity.id
_entity.type
_entity.pdbx_description
1 polymer ?
#
loop_
_entity_poly.entity_id
_entity_poly.type
_entity_poly.pdbx_seq_one_letter_code
_entity_poly.pdbx_strand_id
1 'polypeptide(L)'
;MPLDITITLSDEDLRKFQDSVDKGIVLVADEKSAAEIEETACLMIGKAREMELPQFISDRLFKLEILLNMIRDKECSLSKEECDSVRSALYYFVDPDDVIPDHIPGIGFLDDAMYAEIVIQELKVEIKMYQEFCQFRIAEENRRRNRGEDPYVGREDWIEEKRTV
;
A
#
# COMPACT_ATOMS: atom_id res chain seq x y z
N MET A 1 -4.02 -22.42 14.44
CA MET A 1 -3.90 -23.37 13.32
C MET A 1 -3.55 -22.64 12.03
N PRO A 2 -2.55 -23.10 11.27
CA PRO A 2 -2.34 -22.53 9.94
C PRO A 2 -3.55 -22.82 9.07
N LEU A 3 -3.92 -21.83 8.26
CA LEU A 3 -5.01 -21.96 7.30
C LEU A 3 -4.39 -22.02 5.90
N ASP A 4 -4.52 -23.17 5.25
CA ASP A 4 -4.07 -23.32 3.88
C ASP A 4 -5.24 -23.11 2.94
N ILE A 5 -5.12 -22.12 2.06
CA ILE A 5 -6.11 -21.83 1.03
C ILE A 5 -5.45 -22.11 -0.31
N THR A 6 -6.04 -23.05 -1.06
CA THR A 6 -5.58 -23.36 -2.42
C THR A 6 -6.61 -22.86 -3.41
N ILE A 7 -6.19 -22.02 -4.34
CA ILE A 7 -7.04 -21.49 -5.39
C ILE A 7 -6.45 -21.87 -6.74
N THR A 8 -7.30 -22.41 -7.61
CA THR A 8 -6.92 -22.69 -8.99
C THR A 8 -7.45 -21.58 -9.88
N LEU A 9 -6.56 -20.89 -10.56
CA LEU A 9 -6.92 -19.84 -11.52
C LEU A 9 -6.88 -20.43 -12.94
N SER A 10 -7.93 -20.17 -13.71
CA SER A 10 -7.98 -20.54 -15.11
C SER A 10 -7.13 -19.57 -15.95
N ASP A 11 -6.86 -19.94 -17.20
CA ASP A 11 -6.17 -19.02 -18.13
C ASP A 11 -6.98 -17.74 -18.35
N GLU A 12 -8.31 -17.82 -18.30
CA GLU A 12 -9.19 -16.66 -18.40
C GLU A 12 -9.03 -15.75 -17.18
N ASP A 13 -8.94 -16.31 -15.98
CA ASP A 13 -8.73 -15.56 -14.73
C ASP A 13 -7.39 -14.83 -14.77
N LEU A 14 -6.33 -15.49 -15.22
CA LEU A 14 -5.01 -14.88 -15.37
C LEU A 14 -5.02 -13.74 -16.39
N ARG A 15 -5.80 -13.90 -17.47
CA ARG A 15 -5.96 -12.85 -18.48
C ARG A 15 -6.68 -11.63 -17.90
N LYS A 16 -7.74 -11.84 -17.13
CA LYS A 16 -8.44 -10.75 -16.43
C LYS A 16 -7.52 -10.01 -15.49
N PHE A 17 -6.70 -10.76 -14.76
CA PHE A 17 -5.71 -10.16 -13.86
C PHE A 17 -4.74 -9.26 -14.64
N GLN A 18 -4.18 -9.77 -15.74
CA GLN A 18 -3.25 -9.03 -16.59
C GLN A 18 -3.92 -7.79 -17.20
N ASP A 19 -5.16 -7.91 -17.67
CA ASP A 19 -5.91 -6.80 -18.23
C ASP A 19 -6.13 -5.70 -17.20
N SER A 20 -6.43 -6.06 -15.96
CA SER A 20 -6.61 -5.11 -14.88
C SER A 20 -5.29 -4.38 -14.56
N VAL A 21 -4.18 -5.11 -14.52
CA VAL A 21 -2.85 -4.52 -14.33
C VAL A 21 -2.53 -3.53 -15.45
N ASP A 22 -2.78 -3.91 -16.70
CA ASP A 22 -2.52 -3.06 -17.88
C ASP A 22 -3.36 -1.78 -17.84
N LYS A 23 -4.63 -1.87 -17.48
CA LYS A 23 -5.50 -0.71 -17.29
C LYS A 23 -4.97 0.21 -16.20
N GLY A 24 -4.51 -0.37 -15.09
CA GLY A 24 -3.95 0.37 -13.98
C GLY A 24 -2.73 1.18 -14.40
N ILE A 25 -1.82 0.57 -15.16
CA ILE A 25 -0.62 1.24 -15.67
C ILE A 25 -0.97 2.47 -16.50
N VAL A 26 -1.99 2.37 -17.35
CA VAL A 26 -2.44 3.50 -18.20
C VAL A 26 -3.10 4.59 -17.36
N LEU A 27 -3.97 4.21 -16.43
CA LEU A 27 -4.72 5.17 -15.61
C LEU A 27 -3.86 5.92 -14.61
N VAL A 28 -2.86 5.29 -14.02
CA VAL A 28 -1.99 5.96 -13.04
C VAL A 28 -1.05 6.97 -13.69
N ALA A 29 -0.94 6.97 -15.00
CA ALA A 29 -0.19 8.00 -15.72
C ALA A 29 -0.90 9.36 -15.70
N ASP A 30 -2.23 9.39 -15.46
CA ASP A 30 -3.01 10.61 -15.31
C ASP A 30 -3.10 10.98 -13.83
N GLU A 31 -2.61 12.16 -13.46
CA GLU A 31 -2.58 12.64 -12.06
C GLU A 31 -3.96 12.69 -11.41
N LYS A 32 -4.98 13.09 -12.16
CA LYS A 32 -6.35 13.17 -11.64
C LYS A 32 -6.90 11.79 -11.32
N SER A 33 -6.72 10.85 -12.25
CA SER A 33 -7.15 9.47 -12.05
C SER A 33 -6.38 8.80 -10.90
N ALA A 34 -5.08 9.08 -10.78
CA ALA A 34 -4.26 8.58 -9.68
C ALA A 34 -4.79 9.05 -8.32
N ALA A 35 -5.15 10.34 -8.20
CA ALA A 35 -5.70 10.90 -6.97
C ALA A 35 -7.05 10.26 -6.60
N GLU A 36 -7.91 10.04 -7.59
CA GLU A 36 -9.20 9.38 -7.38
C GLU A 36 -9.03 7.92 -6.94
N ILE A 37 -8.06 7.22 -7.51
CA ILE A 37 -7.72 5.84 -7.13
C ILE A 37 -7.26 5.79 -5.67
N GLU A 38 -6.37 6.68 -5.29
CA GLU A 38 -5.86 6.75 -3.92
C GLU A 38 -6.98 7.00 -2.91
N GLU A 39 -7.87 7.93 -3.20
CA GLU A 39 -8.99 8.27 -2.32
C GLU A 39 -9.97 7.11 -2.20
N THR A 40 -10.34 6.49 -3.31
CA THR A 40 -11.24 5.34 -3.34
C THR A 40 -10.63 4.16 -2.58
N ALA A 41 -9.35 3.90 -2.77
CA ALA A 41 -8.64 2.85 -2.05
C ALA A 41 -8.65 3.08 -0.55
N CYS A 42 -8.44 4.32 -0.12
CA CYS A 42 -8.48 4.68 1.30
C CYS A 42 -9.85 4.35 1.91
N LEU A 43 -10.93 4.68 1.23
CA LEU A 43 -12.30 4.38 1.69
C LEU A 43 -12.56 2.87 1.73
N MET A 44 -12.10 2.13 0.72
CA MET A 44 -12.30 0.67 0.66
C MET A 44 -11.49 -0.06 1.73
N ILE A 45 -10.29 0.38 2.03
CA ILE A 45 -9.47 -0.17 3.11
C ILE A 45 -10.19 0.03 4.45
N GLY A 46 -10.76 1.20 4.68
CA GLY A 46 -11.55 1.48 5.87
C GLY A 46 -12.73 0.54 6.02
N LYS A 47 -13.45 0.27 4.94
CA LYS A 47 -14.57 -0.68 4.93
C LYS A 47 -14.10 -2.12 5.18
N ALA A 48 -12.99 -2.52 4.58
CA ALA A 48 -12.44 -3.86 4.74
C ALA A 48 -12.03 -4.15 6.19
N ARG A 49 -11.60 -3.14 6.94
CA ARG A 49 -11.26 -3.28 8.36
C ARG A 49 -12.45 -3.67 9.23
N GLU A 50 -13.66 -3.30 8.82
CA GLU A 50 -14.88 -3.63 9.53
C GLU A 50 -15.36 -5.04 9.24
N MET A 51 -14.76 -5.71 8.25
CA MET A 51 -15.11 -7.06 7.85
C MET A 51 -14.26 -8.08 8.59
N GLU A 52 -14.85 -9.26 8.85
CA GLU A 52 -14.08 -10.40 9.36
C GLU A 52 -13.38 -11.08 8.20
N LEU A 53 -12.08 -10.80 8.07
CA LEU A 53 -11.25 -11.36 7.02
C LEU A 53 -10.18 -12.28 7.62
N PRO A 54 -9.75 -13.34 6.89
CA PRO A 54 -8.61 -14.13 7.32
C PRO A 54 -7.39 -13.25 7.58
N GLN A 55 -6.59 -13.60 8.57
CA GLN A 55 -5.41 -12.82 8.98
C GLN A 55 -4.48 -12.55 7.81
N PHE A 56 -4.29 -13.52 6.95
CA PHE A 56 -3.48 -13.40 5.73
C PHE A 56 -3.92 -12.22 4.86
N ILE A 57 -5.23 -12.08 4.64
CA ILE A 57 -5.80 -10.99 3.82
C ILE A 57 -5.68 -9.66 4.57
N SER A 58 -6.04 -9.65 5.85
CA SER A 58 -5.97 -8.43 6.69
C SER A 58 -4.55 -7.86 6.73
N ASP A 59 -3.54 -8.71 6.88
CA ASP A 59 -2.14 -8.28 6.92
C ASP A 59 -1.70 -7.60 5.62
N ARG A 60 -2.14 -8.13 4.47
CA ARG A 60 -1.78 -7.56 3.18
C ARG A 60 -2.52 -6.24 2.92
N LEU A 61 -3.77 -6.14 3.31
CA LEU A 61 -4.52 -4.90 3.21
C LEU A 61 -3.93 -3.82 4.12
N PHE A 62 -3.48 -4.20 5.31
CA PHE A 62 -2.78 -3.28 6.21
C PHE A 62 -1.48 -2.74 5.57
N LYS A 63 -0.70 -3.62 4.95
CA LYS A 63 0.52 -3.20 4.24
C LYS A 63 0.22 -2.35 3.02
N LEU A 64 -0.89 -2.60 2.34
CA LEU A 64 -1.34 -1.75 1.23
C LEU A 64 -1.64 -0.33 1.71
N GLU A 65 -2.20 -0.19 2.91
CA GLU A 65 -2.39 1.11 3.54
C GLU A 65 -1.05 1.80 3.84
N ILE A 66 -0.05 1.05 4.30
CA ILE A 66 1.31 1.61 4.50
C ILE A 66 1.86 2.14 3.17
N LEU A 67 1.70 1.39 2.09
CA LEU A 67 2.13 1.82 0.76
C LEU A 67 1.40 3.09 0.31
N LEU A 68 0.10 3.18 0.58
CA LEU A 68 -0.68 4.38 0.29
C LEU A 68 -0.13 5.59 1.05
N ASN A 69 0.20 5.43 2.32
CA ASN A 69 0.80 6.48 3.13
C ASN A 69 2.16 6.90 2.58
N MET A 70 2.96 5.94 2.10
CA MET A 70 4.27 6.22 1.51
C MET A 70 4.17 7.11 0.27
N ILE A 71 3.24 6.85 -0.63
CA ILE A 71 3.11 7.64 -1.86
C ILE A 71 2.51 9.04 -1.58
N ARG A 72 1.83 9.21 -0.46
CA ARG A 72 1.26 10.50 -0.04
C ARG A 72 2.21 11.32 0.81
N ASP A 73 3.24 10.70 1.36
CA ASP A 73 4.19 11.37 2.26
C ASP A 73 5.27 12.06 1.42
N LYS A 74 5.36 13.38 1.54
CA LYS A 74 6.34 14.19 0.81
C LYS A 74 7.79 13.86 1.19
N GLU A 75 7.99 13.32 2.38
CA GLU A 75 9.31 12.95 2.87
C GLU A 75 9.73 11.54 2.44
N CYS A 76 8.86 10.80 1.80
CA CYS A 76 9.18 9.48 1.23
C CYS A 76 9.81 9.64 -0.14
N SER A 77 10.92 8.94 -0.38
CA SER A 77 11.72 9.10 -1.60
C SER A 77 11.54 7.96 -2.60
N LEU A 78 10.31 7.55 -2.81
CA LEU A 78 10.03 6.57 -3.86
C LEU A 78 10.23 7.20 -5.24
N SER A 79 10.76 6.42 -6.18
CA SER A 79 10.83 6.83 -7.58
C SER A 79 9.42 6.90 -8.18
N LYS A 80 9.29 7.56 -9.33
CA LYS A 80 8.01 7.62 -10.04
C LYS A 80 7.52 6.22 -10.39
N GLU A 81 8.41 5.34 -10.84
CA GLU A 81 8.08 3.96 -11.20
C GLU A 81 7.58 3.17 -9.99
N GLU A 82 8.22 3.35 -8.83
CA GLU A 82 7.78 2.72 -7.59
C GLU A 82 6.41 3.23 -7.15
N CYS A 83 6.17 4.54 -7.24
CA CYS A 83 4.85 5.13 -6.97
C CYS A 83 3.79 4.59 -7.93
N ASP A 84 4.12 4.46 -9.20
CA ASP A 84 3.21 3.92 -10.21
C ASP A 84 2.87 2.46 -9.94
N SER A 85 3.83 1.66 -9.47
CA SER A 85 3.59 0.27 -9.05
C SER A 85 2.60 0.19 -7.90
N VAL A 86 2.76 1.06 -6.90
CA VAL A 86 1.83 1.13 -5.77
C VAL A 86 0.44 1.54 -6.24
N ARG A 87 0.35 2.55 -7.08
CA ARG A 87 -0.93 3.02 -7.62
C ARG A 87 -1.62 1.96 -8.46
N SER A 88 -0.87 1.18 -9.21
CA SER A 88 -1.43 0.06 -9.99
C SER A 88 -2.04 -1.00 -9.08
N ALA A 89 -1.40 -1.32 -7.96
CA ALA A 89 -1.96 -2.23 -6.97
C ALA A 89 -3.24 -1.65 -6.34
N LEU A 90 -3.24 -0.36 -6.04
CA LEU A 90 -4.43 0.33 -5.53
C LEU A 90 -5.55 0.32 -6.55
N TYR A 91 -5.24 0.55 -7.83
CA TYR A 91 -6.22 0.48 -8.90
C TYR A 91 -6.87 -0.90 -8.96
N TYR A 92 -6.07 -1.95 -8.91
CA TYR A 92 -6.59 -3.32 -8.90
C TYR A 92 -7.56 -3.54 -7.73
N PHE A 93 -7.19 -3.02 -6.56
CA PHE A 93 -8.02 -3.11 -5.36
C PHE A 93 -9.39 -2.43 -5.53
N VAL A 94 -9.45 -1.30 -6.24
CA VAL A 94 -10.70 -0.56 -6.43
C VAL A 94 -11.47 -0.96 -7.70
N ASP A 95 -10.87 -1.75 -8.59
CA ASP A 95 -11.50 -2.18 -9.83
C ASP A 95 -12.69 -3.10 -9.53
N PRO A 96 -13.90 -2.79 -10.03
CA PRO A 96 -15.07 -3.64 -9.79
C PRO A 96 -15.02 -4.97 -10.52
N ASP A 97 -14.14 -5.13 -11.51
CA ASP A 97 -13.98 -6.35 -12.31
C ASP A 97 -12.94 -7.30 -11.70
N ASP A 98 -12.98 -7.47 -10.38
CA ASP A 98 -12.08 -8.37 -9.66
C ASP A 98 -12.24 -9.82 -10.10
N VAL A 99 -11.14 -10.58 -10.05
CA VAL A 99 -11.17 -12.03 -10.31
C VAL A 99 -12.04 -12.73 -9.26
N ILE A 100 -11.94 -12.32 -8.00
CA ILE A 100 -12.79 -12.79 -6.90
C ILE A 100 -13.64 -11.62 -6.43
N PRO A 101 -14.99 -11.70 -6.50
CA PRO A 101 -15.83 -10.61 -6.03
C PRO A 101 -15.64 -10.31 -4.53
N ASP A 102 -15.49 -9.04 -4.19
CA ASP A 102 -15.20 -8.57 -2.82
C ASP A 102 -16.28 -8.96 -1.81
N HIS A 103 -17.51 -9.16 -2.27
CA HIS A 103 -18.63 -9.50 -1.37
C HIS A 103 -18.63 -10.96 -0.89
N ILE A 104 -17.76 -11.82 -1.43
CA ILE A 104 -17.68 -13.22 -1.01
C ILE A 104 -17.01 -13.29 0.36
N PRO A 105 -17.71 -13.79 1.40
CA PRO A 105 -17.16 -13.85 2.75
C PRO A 105 -15.86 -14.65 2.84
N GLY A 106 -14.88 -14.08 3.51
CA GLY A 106 -13.61 -14.75 3.82
C GLY A 106 -12.57 -14.75 2.73
N ILE A 107 -12.95 -14.62 1.47
CA ILE A 107 -12.00 -14.67 0.33
C ILE A 107 -12.18 -13.50 -0.67
N GLY A 108 -13.09 -12.57 -0.40
CA GLY A 108 -13.45 -11.50 -1.33
C GLY A 108 -12.28 -10.60 -1.76
N PHE A 109 -11.28 -10.43 -0.90
CA PHE A 109 -10.11 -9.59 -1.19
C PHE A 109 -8.85 -10.40 -1.44
N LEU A 110 -8.98 -11.71 -1.72
CA LEU A 110 -7.81 -12.58 -1.85
C LEU A 110 -6.93 -12.22 -3.04
N ASP A 111 -7.52 -11.92 -4.19
CA ASP A 111 -6.80 -11.51 -5.39
C ASP A 111 -6.11 -10.16 -5.20
N ASP A 112 -6.77 -9.23 -4.51
CA ASP A 112 -6.18 -7.95 -4.12
C ASP A 112 -4.97 -8.15 -3.20
N ALA A 113 -5.10 -9.05 -2.22
CA ALA A 113 -4.02 -9.39 -1.30
C ALA A 113 -2.83 -10.03 -2.03
N MET A 114 -3.10 -10.87 -3.03
CA MET A 114 -2.06 -11.49 -3.85
C MET A 114 -1.30 -10.43 -4.65
N TYR A 115 -2.01 -9.50 -5.28
CA TYR A 115 -1.37 -8.42 -6.03
C TYR A 115 -0.56 -7.50 -5.09
N ALA A 116 -1.14 -7.15 -3.95
CA ALA A 116 -0.45 -6.36 -2.93
C ALA A 116 0.85 -7.04 -2.47
N GLU A 117 0.83 -8.36 -2.29
CA GLU A 117 2.03 -9.12 -1.88
C GLU A 117 3.15 -8.99 -2.91
N ILE A 118 2.84 -9.00 -4.20
CA ILE A 118 3.84 -8.82 -5.26
C ILE A 118 4.54 -7.47 -5.09
N VAL A 119 3.76 -6.39 -4.93
CA VAL A 119 4.31 -5.04 -4.77
C VAL A 119 5.05 -4.90 -3.45
N ILE A 120 4.53 -5.49 -2.37
CA ILE A 120 5.18 -5.50 -1.06
C ILE A 120 6.56 -6.13 -1.14
N GLN A 121 6.70 -7.26 -1.84
CA GLN A 121 8.00 -7.92 -2.00
C GLN A 121 8.97 -7.08 -2.84
N GLU A 122 8.50 -6.42 -3.87
CA GLU A 122 9.31 -5.52 -4.68
C GLU A 122 9.84 -4.33 -3.88
N LEU A 123 9.03 -3.78 -2.96
CA LEU A 123 9.35 -2.60 -2.18
C LEU A 123 9.69 -2.90 -0.72
N LYS A 124 10.07 -4.12 -0.43
CA LYS A 124 10.34 -4.59 0.94
C LYS A 124 11.35 -3.71 1.69
N VAL A 125 12.45 -3.34 1.03
CA VAL A 125 13.51 -2.51 1.62
C VAL A 125 12.98 -1.09 1.88
N GLU A 126 12.29 -0.53 0.90
CA GLU A 126 11.73 0.82 0.96
C GLU A 126 10.67 0.92 2.07
N ILE A 127 9.83 -0.10 2.22
CA ILE A 127 8.82 -0.16 3.30
C ILE A 127 9.50 -0.16 4.66
N LYS A 128 10.53 -0.98 4.83
CA LYS A 128 11.28 -1.06 6.09
C LYS A 128 11.92 0.28 6.44
N MET A 129 12.57 0.91 5.47
CA MET A 129 13.20 2.21 5.67
C MET A 129 12.17 3.29 6.01
N TYR A 130 11.03 3.27 5.35
CA TYR A 130 9.95 4.21 5.65
C TYR A 130 9.40 4.03 7.06
N GLN A 131 9.18 2.80 7.48
CA GLN A 131 8.71 2.51 8.83
C GLN A 131 9.71 2.99 9.89
N GLU A 132 11.00 2.79 9.67
CA GLU A 132 12.06 3.29 10.56
C GLU A 132 12.07 4.82 10.59
N PHE A 133 11.90 5.45 9.44
CA PHE A 133 11.79 6.90 9.36
C PHE A 133 10.57 7.42 10.11
N CYS A 134 9.42 6.78 9.99
CA CYS A 134 8.21 7.18 10.71
C CYS A 134 8.40 7.10 12.22
N GLN A 135 9.05 6.07 12.72
CA GLN A 135 9.35 5.92 14.14
C GLN A 135 10.29 7.04 14.62
N PHE A 136 11.33 7.32 13.86
CA PHE A 136 12.26 8.42 14.14
C PHE A 136 11.51 9.76 14.15
N ARG A 137 10.68 10.01 13.13
CA ARG A 137 9.93 11.25 12.98
C ARG A 137 9.05 11.53 14.20
N ILE A 138 8.28 10.53 14.62
CA ILE A 138 7.38 10.65 15.78
C ILE A 138 8.16 10.98 17.05
N ALA A 139 9.24 10.25 17.31
CA ALA A 139 10.06 10.46 18.50
C ALA A 139 10.72 11.86 18.50
N GLU A 140 11.25 12.28 17.37
CA GLU A 140 11.92 13.57 17.23
C GLU A 140 10.93 14.74 17.29
N GLU A 141 9.75 14.60 16.70
CA GLU A 141 8.69 15.60 16.78
C GLU A 141 8.29 15.83 18.24
N ASN A 142 8.10 14.76 19.00
CA ASN A 142 7.75 14.86 20.42
C ASN A 142 8.86 15.51 21.22
N ARG A 143 10.11 15.17 20.95
CA ARG A 143 11.27 15.78 21.62
C ARG A 143 11.33 17.28 21.37
N ARG A 144 11.12 17.71 20.12
CA ARG A 144 11.14 19.13 19.74
C ARG A 144 9.99 19.90 20.37
N ARG A 145 8.79 19.33 20.40
CA ARG A 145 7.63 19.94 21.07
C ARG A 145 7.91 20.16 22.55
N ASN A 146 8.52 19.19 23.20
CA ASN A 146 8.85 19.30 24.63
C ASN A 146 9.88 20.42 24.93
N ARG A 147 10.70 20.77 23.93
CA ARG A 147 11.69 21.87 24.04
C ARG A 147 11.13 23.19 23.56
N GLY A 148 9.90 23.25 23.07
CA GLY A 148 9.32 24.47 22.50
C GLY A 148 9.88 24.82 21.13
N GLU A 149 10.51 23.87 20.43
CA GLU A 149 11.06 24.04 19.09
C GLU A 149 10.00 23.70 18.04
N ASP A 150 10.26 24.10 16.77
CA ASP A 150 9.44 23.70 15.64
C ASP A 150 9.46 22.16 15.53
N PRO A 151 8.29 21.49 15.59
CA PRO A 151 8.24 20.04 15.58
C PRO A 151 8.49 19.40 14.20
N TYR A 152 8.60 20.19 13.12
CA TYR A 152 8.79 19.65 11.79
C TYR A 152 10.05 18.79 11.71
N VAL A 153 9.89 17.55 11.25
CA VAL A 153 10.99 16.60 11.01
C VAL A 153 10.88 16.10 9.58
N GLY A 154 11.92 16.37 8.80
CA GLY A 154 11.99 15.94 7.42
C GLY A 154 12.96 14.78 7.22
N ARG A 155 13.01 14.32 5.99
CA ARG A 155 13.91 13.24 5.57
C ARG A 155 15.39 13.58 5.83
N GLU A 156 15.77 14.83 5.64
CA GLU A 156 17.15 15.28 5.88
C GLU A 156 17.59 15.08 7.32
N ASP A 157 16.69 15.30 8.28
CA ASP A 157 16.95 15.07 9.70
C ASP A 157 17.28 13.61 9.97
N TRP A 158 16.56 12.69 9.33
CA TRP A 158 16.78 11.26 9.48
C TRP A 158 18.09 10.81 8.83
N ILE A 159 18.42 11.35 7.67
CA ILE A 159 19.70 11.07 6.99
C ILE A 159 20.86 11.52 7.88
N GLU A 160 20.76 12.70 8.49
CA GLU A 160 21.78 13.23 9.39
C GLU A 160 21.96 12.33 10.61
N GLU A 161 20.87 11.87 11.20
CA GLU A 161 20.89 10.94 12.34
C GLU A 161 21.61 9.62 11.96
N LYS A 162 21.35 9.10 10.77
CA LYS A 162 22.00 7.87 10.28
C LYS A 162 23.49 8.06 10.05
N ARG A 163 23.94 9.25 9.68
CA ARG A 163 25.35 9.55 9.47
C ARG A 163 26.15 9.63 10.75
N THR A 164 25.51 9.98 11.85
CA THR A 164 26.18 10.16 13.14
C THR A 164 26.34 8.86 13.93
N VAL A 165 25.76 7.78 13.48
CA VAL A 165 25.82 6.47 14.15
C VAL A 165 27.01 5.65 13.67
#